data_8712ba75756006109f2a68e6203f0fc1
#
_entry.id   8712ba75756006109f2a68e6203f0fc1
#
_cell.length_a   1.000
_cell.length_b   1.000
_cell.length_c   1.000
_cell.angle_alpha   90.00
_cell.angle_beta   90.00
_cell.angle_gamma   90.00
#
_symmetry.space_group_name_H-M   'P 1'
#
loop_
_entity.id
_entity.type
_entity.pdbx_description
1 polymer ?
#
loop_
_entity_poly.entity_id
_entity_poly.type
_entity_poly.pdbx_seq_one_letter_code
_entity_poly.pdbx_strand_id
1 'polypeptide(L)'
;MNYKKTIIILASLIAVFGLFTPWSNYKSSQWPTIPTLNAELTFLRSDTLHIVAKAYTPEESKKYLRKDLVSKGYQPVQITIQNNSANEFSLSSGSVDLPTAEPSKIASKMMHSAIPRSLALRAASLVFWPFIFPSTIDSIVTLKNYKLLKHDLQSKLVKKEVVAPYSIYNRVVFVPVSEFKGSFDVTLIELNSLTPKVVHIEGLEMGKTVETSSDVKPTVPTETALEEDSIETNNTNEG
;
A
#
# COMPACT_ATOMS: atom_id res chain seq x y z
N MET A 1 -30.81 -46.11 27.18
CA MET A 1 -30.08 -45.24 26.23
C MET A 1 -28.59 -45.44 26.48
N ASN A 2 -27.81 -45.77 25.47
CA ASN A 2 -26.43 -46.27 25.66
C ASN A 2 -25.49 -45.07 25.90
N TYR A 3 -25.17 -44.77 27.19
CA TYR A 3 -24.40 -43.60 27.60
C TYR A 3 -23.08 -43.42 26.83
N LYS A 4 -22.46 -44.49 26.38
CA LYS A 4 -21.26 -44.47 25.54
C LYS A 4 -21.51 -43.77 24.19
N LYS A 5 -22.66 -44.04 23.56
CA LYS A 5 -23.04 -43.35 22.29
C LYS A 5 -23.30 -41.86 22.54
N THR A 6 -23.90 -41.49 23.66
CA THR A 6 -24.16 -40.09 24.03
C THR A 6 -22.87 -39.32 24.28
N ILE A 7 -21.88 -39.96 24.96
CA ILE A 7 -20.55 -39.33 25.19
C ILE A 7 -19.78 -39.11 23.89
N ILE A 8 -19.83 -40.11 22.98
CA ILE A 8 -19.16 -39.99 21.67
C ILE A 8 -19.79 -38.86 20.85
N ILE A 9 -21.12 -38.76 20.85
CA ILE A 9 -21.82 -37.65 20.16
C ILE A 9 -21.48 -36.30 20.78
N LEU A 10 -21.45 -36.19 22.11
CA LEU A 10 -21.11 -34.97 22.82
C LEU A 10 -19.64 -34.55 22.59
N ALA A 11 -18.71 -35.51 22.64
CA ALA A 11 -17.29 -35.27 22.36
C ALA A 11 -17.06 -34.86 20.89
N SER A 12 -17.78 -35.47 19.95
CA SER A 12 -17.75 -35.07 18.54
C SER A 12 -18.32 -33.67 18.32
N LEU A 13 -19.39 -33.30 19.02
CA LEU A 13 -19.95 -31.94 19.02
C LEU A 13 -18.96 -30.93 19.59
N ILE A 14 -18.31 -31.23 20.72
CA ILE A 14 -17.31 -30.34 21.33
C ILE A 14 -16.07 -30.22 20.44
N ALA A 15 -15.60 -31.29 19.82
CA ALA A 15 -14.49 -31.23 18.86
C ALA A 15 -14.85 -30.41 17.62
N VAL A 16 -16.07 -30.57 17.12
CA VAL A 16 -16.59 -29.77 16.01
C VAL A 16 -16.72 -28.28 16.41
N PHE A 17 -17.30 -27.98 17.58
CA PHE A 17 -17.39 -26.60 18.09
C PHE A 17 -16.02 -26.02 18.44
N GLY A 18 -15.07 -26.81 18.93
CA GLY A 18 -13.70 -26.38 19.19
C GLY A 18 -12.92 -26.03 17.91
N LEU A 19 -13.22 -26.68 16.79
CA LEU A 19 -12.71 -26.31 15.46
C LEU A 19 -13.36 -25.03 14.91
N PHE A 20 -14.50 -24.62 15.44
CA PHE A 20 -15.20 -23.37 15.16
C PHE A 20 -14.78 -22.26 16.12
N THR A 21 -13.48 -22.12 16.41
CA THR A 21 -13.02 -20.87 17.01
C THR A 21 -13.57 -19.72 16.18
N PRO A 22 -14.31 -18.80 16.81
CA PRO A 22 -14.90 -17.69 16.07
C PRO A 22 -13.78 -16.98 15.33
N TRP A 23 -13.92 -16.90 14.02
CA TRP A 23 -13.01 -16.12 13.21
C TRP A 23 -13.05 -14.72 13.78
N SER A 24 -11.94 -14.30 14.36
CA SER A 24 -11.87 -12.95 14.89
C SER A 24 -12.25 -11.99 13.78
N ASN A 25 -13.27 -11.20 14.01
CA ASN A 25 -13.66 -10.16 13.07
C ASN A 25 -12.43 -9.35 12.71
N TYR A 26 -12.21 -9.12 11.42
CA TYR A 26 -11.14 -8.24 10.98
C TYR A 26 -11.34 -6.87 11.64
N LYS A 27 -10.29 -6.40 12.29
CA LYS A 27 -10.27 -5.06 12.87
C LYS A 27 -9.25 -4.24 12.09
N SER A 28 -9.67 -3.07 11.60
CA SER A 28 -8.75 -2.12 10.99
C SER A 28 -7.65 -1.74 11.97
N SER A 29 -6.44 -1.59 11.47
CA SER A 29 -5.31 -1.11 12.27
C SER A 29 -5.25 0.41 12.22
N GLN A 30 -4.68 1.00 13.26
CA GLN A 30 -4.25 2.40 13.19
C GLN A 30 -3.22 2.57 12.08
N TRP A 31 -3.08 3.79 11.58
CA TRP A 31 -2.15 4.11 10.53
C TRP A 31 -0.72 3.84 11.00
N PRO A 32 0.10 3.13 10.21
CA PRO A 32 1.46 2.86 10.61
C PRO A 32 2.27 4.16 10.67
N THR A 33 2.99 4.35 11.74
CA THR A 33 3.98 5.42 11.83
C THR A 33 5.34 4.84 11.49
N ILE A 34 5.96 5.32 10.42
CA ILE A 34 7.41 5.20 10.30
C ILE A 34 7.99 6.13 11.37
N PRO A 35 9.05 5.73 12.10
CA PRO A 35 9.76 6.68 12.95
C PRO A 35 10.14 7.89 12.10
N THR A 36 9.51 9.02 12.37
CA THR A 36 9.94 10.29 11.77
C THR A 36 11.38 10.50 12.16
N LEU A 37 12.22 10.81 11.20
CA LEU A 37 13.49 11.47 11.45
C LEU A 37 13.27 12.54 12.49
N ASN A 38 14.17 12.67 13.45
CA ASN A 38 14.11 13.68 14.50
C ASN A 38 13.67 15.01 13.91
N ALA A 39 12.39 15.27 13.99
CA ALA A 39 11.72 16.41 13.39
C ALA A 39 12.22 17.75 13.95
N GLU A 40 12.91 17.73 15.11
CA GLU A 40 13.35 18.94 15.80
C GLU A 40 14.41 19.74 15.07
N LEU A 41 15.19 19.13 14.18
CA LEU A 41 16.27 19.86 13.48
C LEU A 41 15.95 20.21 12.02
N THR A 42 14.91 19.62 11.45
CA THR A 42 14.61 19.78 10.02
C THR A 42 13.65 20.94 9.71
N PHE A 43 12.82 21.35 10.67
CA PHE A 43 11.91 22.48 10.49
C PHE A 43 12.60 23.85 10.29
N LEU A 44 13.88 23.95 10.58
CA LEU A 44 14.63 25.21 10.50
C LEU A 44 15.44 25.38 9.22
N ARG A 45 15.46 24.40 8.32
CA ARG A 45 16.28 24.47 7.11
C ARG A 45 15.54 23.99 5.87
N SER A 46 15.26 24.98 5.02
CA SER A 46 15.10 24.90 3.56
C SER A 46 13.83 24.22 3.01
N ASP A 47 13.36 24.80 1.92
CA ASP A 47 12.33 24.36 0.97
C ASP A 47 12.56 22.94 0.43
N THR A 48 12.68 21.94 1.30
CA THR A 48 13.04 20.56 0.96
C THR A 48 11.89 19.61 1.18
N LEU A 49 11.78 18.67 0.26
CA LEU A 49 10.95 17.47 0.39
C LEU A 49 11.82 16.33 0.91
N HIS A 50 11.40 15.69 1.99
CA HIS A 50 12.01 14.46 2.48
C HIS A 50 11.07 13.30 2.19
N ILE A 51 11.59 12.25 1.56
CA ILE A 51 10.84 11.05 1.28
C ILE A 51 11.51 9.89 1.99
N VAL A 52 10.73 9.19 2.78
CA VAL A 52 11.15 7.97 3.49
C VAL A 52 10.33 6.81 2.98
N ALA A 53 10.99 5.74 2.57
CA ALA A 53 10.37 4.51 2.17
C ALA A 53 10.75 3.35 3.09
N LYS A 54 9.79 2.48 3.37
CA LYS A 54 10.01 1.28 4.17
C LYS A 54 9.25 0.09 3.59
N ALA A 55 9.95 -0.98 3.27
CA ALA A 55 9.36 -2.25 2.91
C ALA A 55 9.11 -3.09 4.17
N TYR A 56 7.85 -3.52 4.40
CA TYR A 56 7.48 -4.25 5.61
C TYR A 56 7.98 -5.67 5.63
N THR A 57 8.39 -6.13 6.82
CA THR A 57 8.52 -7.56 7.10
C THR A 57 7.15 -8.22 7.26
N PRO A 58 7.06 -9.58 7.25
CA PRO A 58 5.82 -10.29 7.56
C PRO A 58 5.21 -9.89 8.92
N GLU A 59 6.06 -9.67 9.94
CA GLU A 59 5.68 -9.26 11.29
C GLU A 59 5.11 -7.84 11.29
N GLU A 60 5.77 -6.92 10.62
CA GLU A 60 5.31 -5.53 10.46
C GLU A 60 3.99 -5.48 9.68
N SER A 61 3.87 -6.28 8.62
CA SER A 61 2.62 -6.42 7.89
C SER A 61 1.47 -6.89 8.80
N LYS A 62 1.71 -7.89 9.65
CA LYS A 62 0.72 -8.32 10.67
C LYS A 62 0.42 -7.22 11.68
N LYS A 63 1.45 -6.50 12.15
CA LYS A 63 1.32 -5.45 13.16
C LYS A 63 0.51 -4.26 12.63
N TYR A 64 0.85 -3.74 11.46
CA TYR A 64 0.29 -2.50 10.92
C TYR A 64 -0.92 -2.70 10.01
N LEU A 65 -0.99 -3.83 9.29
CA LEU A 65 -2.08 -4.12 8.36
C LEU A 65 -3.01 -5.24 8.87
N ARG A 66 -2.71 -5.80 10.07
CA ARG A 66 -3.46 -6.90 10.69
C ARG A 66 -3.51 -8.18 9.84
N LYS A 67 -2.71 -8.25 8.81
CA LYS A 67 -2.59 -9.38 7.89
C LYS A 67 -1.15 -9.51 7.41
N ASP A 68 -0.68 -10.75 7.29
CA ASP A 68 0.58 -11.05 6.65
C ASP A 68 0.38 -11.05 5.13
N LEU A 69 0.61 -9.90 4.51
CA LEU A 69 0.50 -9.74 3.06
C LEU A 69 1.73 -10.30 2.36
N VAL A 70 2.90 -10.24 3.01
CA VAL A 70 4.17 -10.68 2.44
C VAL A 70 4.14 -12.17 2.12
N SER A 71 3.72 -13.02 3.08
CA SER A 71 3.55 -14.46 2.86
C SER A 71 2.48 -14.79 1.80
N LYS A 72 1.64 -13.84 1.45
CA LYS A 72 0.62 -13.99 0.39
C LYS A 72 1.05 -13.43 -0.95
N GLY A 73 2.33 -13.02 -1.07
CA GLY A 73 2.93 -12.56 -2.30
C GLY A 73 2.70 -11.09 -2.63
N TYR A 74 2.46 -10.26 -1.60
CA TYR A 74 2.40 -8.81 -1.74
C TYR A 74 3.35 -8.14 -0.76
N GLN A 75 4.24 -7.29 -1.26
CA GLN A 75 5.14 -6.48 -0.48
C GLN A 75 4.50 -5.13 -0.19
N PRO A 76 4.09 -4.83 1.06
CA PRO A 76 3.68 -3.48 1.43
C PRO A 76 4.92 -2.59 1.52
N VAL A 77 4.87 -1.46 0.82
CA VAL A 77 5.89 -0.40 0.87
C VAL A 77 5.23 0.86 1.41
N GLN A 78 5.62 1.26 2.60
CA GLN A 78 5.17 2.53 3.17
C GLN A 78 6.01 3.66 2.60
N ILE A 79 5.35 4.73 2.20
CA ILE A 79 5.96 5.97 1.71
C ILE A 79 5.49 7.10 2.60
N THR A 80 6.43 7.78 3.21
CA THR A 80 6.20 9.00 3.99
C THR A 80 6.85 10.16 3.26
N ILE A 81 6.08 11.19 2.97
CA ILE A 81 6.53 12.42 2.35
C ILE A 81 6.38 13.53 3.38
N GLN A 82 7.47 14.13 3.75
CA GLN A 82 7.50 15.32 4.60
C GLN A 82 7.77 16.54 3.74
N ASN A 83 6.80 17.41 3.64
CA ASN A 83 6.90 18.67 2.94
C ASN A 83 7.29 19.79 3.93
N ASN A 84 8.53 20.24 3.87
CA ASN A 84 9.03 21.34 4.70
C ASN A 84 9.01 22.69 3.96
N SER A 85 8.37 22.75 2.78
CA SER A 85 8.29 23.96 1.97
C SER A 85 6.93 24.66 2.10
N ALA A 86 6.84 25.88 1.62
CA ALA A 86 5.60 26.64 1.49
C ALA A 86 4.75 26.21 0.27
N ASN A 87 5.26 25.30 -0.57
CA ASN A 87 4.60 24.88 -1.79
C ASN A 87 3.70 23.65 -1.56
N GLU A 88 2.68 23.54 -2.37
CA GLU A 88 1.81 22.38 -2.42
C GLU A 88 2.25 21.40 -3.51
N PHE A 89 2.17 20.11 -3.22
CA PHE A 89 2.54 19.07 -4.17
C PHE A 89 1.37 18.12 -4.43
N SER A 90 1.15 17.77 -5.68
CA SER A 90 0.19 16.76 -6.08
C SER A 90 0.87 15.39 -6.14
N LEU A 91 0.26 14.42 -5.50
CA LEU A 91 0.62 13.00 -5.58
C LEU A 91 -0.55 12.24 -6.22
N SER A 92 -0.25 11.27 -7.07
CA SER A 92 -1.24 10.38 -7.69
C SER A 92 -0.82 8.92 -7.55
N SER A 93 -1.68 8.00 -7.92
CA SER A 93 -1.36 6.57 -7.92
C SER A 93 -0.21 6.22 -8.89
N GLY A 94 -0.01 7.02 -9.93
CA GLY A 94 1.12 6.88 -10.88
C GLY A 94 2.39 7.63 -10.46
N SER A 95 2.36 8.36 -9.36
CA SER A 95 3.53 9.10 -8.87
C SER A 95 4.61 8.22 -8.28
N VAL A 96 4.32 6.96 -8.01
CA VAL A 96 5.28 5.99 -7.52
C VAL A 96 5.51 4.95 -8.60
N ASP A 97 6.74 4.84 -9.09
CA ASP A 97 7.12 3.88 -10.12
C ASP A 97 7.26 2.45 -9.56
N LEU A 98 6.18 1.97 -8.98
CA LEU A 98 6.04 0.60 -8.52
C LEU A 98 4.73 0.02 -9.01
N PRO A 99 4.73 -1.23 -9.51
CA PRO A 99 3.51 -1.91 -9.90
C PRO A 99 2.60 -2.09 -8.69
N THR A 100 1.42 -1.49 -8.72
CA THR A 100 0.50 -1.46 -7.59
C THR A 100 -0.60 -2.50 -7.76
N ALA A 101 -0.70 -3.42 -6.79
CA ALA A 101 -1.79 -4.38 -6.76
C ALA A 101 -3.08 -3.74 -6.23
N GLU A 102 -4.20 -4.07 -6.89
CA GLU A 102 -5.50 -3.61 -6.43
C GLU A 102 -5.89 -4.19 -5.06
N PRO A 103 -6.42 -3.37 -4.12
CA PRO A 103 -6.92 -3.84 -2.83
C PRO A 103 -7.97 -4.95 -2.92
N SER A 104 -8.77 -4.96 -3.98
CA SER A 104 -9.74 -6.02 -4.26
C SER A 104 -9.09 -7.38 -4.50
N LYS A 105 -8.01 -7.41 -5.29
CA LYS A 105 -7.24 -8.63 -5.57
C LYS A 105 -6.55 -9.15 -4.32
N ILE A 106 -5.95 -8.24 -3.53
CA ILE A 106 -5.31 -8.58 -2.26
C ILE A 106 -6.34 -9.17 -1.29
N ALA A 107 -7.45 -8.47 -1.06
CA ALA A 107 -8.50 -8.91 -0.16
C ALA A 107 -9.07 -10.28 -0.59
N SER A 108 -9.30 -10.49 -1.89
CA SER A 108 -9.75 -11.76 -2.44
C SER A 108 -8.74 -12.89 -2.16
N LYS A 109 -7.46 -12.67 -2.44
CA LYS A 109 -6.41 -13.68 -2.20
C LYS A 109 -6.25 -14.01 -0.72
N MET A 110 -6.40 -13.01 0.17
CA MET A 110 -6.38 -13.21 1.62
C MET A 110 -7.57 -14.05 2.11
N MET A 111 -8.70 -13.99 1.43
CA MET A 111 -9.91 -14.72 1.78
C MET A 111 -9.99 -16.10 1.12
N HIS A 112 -9.27 -16.35 0.04
CA HIS A 112 -9.25 -17.63 -0.68
C HIS A 112 -8.84 -18.81 0.21
N SER A 113 -8.02 -18.59 1.23
CA SER A 113 -7.66 -19.61 2.22
C SER A 113 -8.84 -20.02 3.12
N ALA A 114 -9.93 -19.27 3.13
CA ALA A 114 -11.15 -19.58 3.87
C ALA A 114 -12.18 -20.38 3.04
N ILE A 115 -12.08 -20.33 1.71
CA ILE A 115 -13.05 -20.98 0.79
C ILE A 115 -13.07 -22.50 0.94
N PRO A 116 -11.94 -23.25 0.99
CA PRO A 116 -11.96 -24.68 1.18
C PRO A 116 -12.70 -25.12 2.44
N ARG A 117 -12.56 -24.34 3.51
CA ARG A 117 -13.24 -24.62 4.80
C ARG A 117 -14.75 -24.41 4.70
N SER A 118 -15.19 -23.31 4.13
CA SER A 118 -16.62 -23.02 3.95
C SER A 118 -17.27 -24.04 3.01
N LEU A 119 -16.53 -24.50 1.99
CA LEU A 119 -16.99 -25.54 1.08
C LEU A 119 -17.12 -26.89 1.79
N ALA A 120 -16.13 -27.26 2.62
CA ALA A 120 -16.18 -28.47 3.43
C ALA A 120 -17.36 -28.46 4.43
N LEU A 121 -17.63 -27.30 5.06
CA LEU A 121 -18.78 -27.13 5.95
C LEU A 121 -20.11 -27.22 5.22
N ARG A 122 -20.20 -26.70 3.99
CA ARG A 122 -21.39 -26.83 3.14
C ARG A 122 -21.59 -28.29 2.71
N ALA A 123 -20.52 -28.98 2.32
CA ALA A 123 -20.60 -30.43 2.01
C ALA A 123 -21.04 -31.24 3.23
N ALA A 124 -20.51 -30.96 4.42
CA ALA A 124 -20.92 -31.57 5.66
C ALA A 124 -22.39 -31.28 6.02
N SER A 125 -22.92 -30.12 5.67
CA SER A 125 -24.32 -29.74 5.92
C SER A 125 -25.31 -30.55 5.08
N LEU A 126 -24.90 -31.09 3.94
CA LEU A 126 -25.72 -31.99 3.11
C LEU A 126 -25.90 -33.34 3.79
N VAL A 127 -24.93 -33.77 4.59
CA VAL A 127 -24.97 -35.04 5.30
C VAL A 127 -25.60 -34.90 6.69
N PHE A 128 -25.37 -33.74 7.33
CA PHE A 128 -25.82 -33.49 8.68
C PHE A 128 -26.35 -32.05 8.83
N TRP A 129 -27.67 -31.93 8.82
CA TRP A 129 -28.38 -30.64 8.78
C TRP A 129 -27.94 -29.58 9.83
N PRO A 130 -27.51 -29.92 11.07
CA PRO A 130 -27.04 -28.89 12.02
C PRO A 130 -25.86 -28.06 11.54
N PHE A 131 -25.10 -28.51 10.52
CA PHE A 131 -24.00 -27.74 9.93
C PHE A 131 -24.47 -26.60 9.03
N ILE A 132 -25.76 -26.48 8.73
CA ILE A 132 -26.31 -25.37 7.92
C ILE A 132 -26.08 -24.04 8.63
N PHE A 133 -26.35 -23.94 9.94
CA PHE A 133 -26.20 -22.70 10.70
C PHE A 133 -24.75 -22.20 10.75
N PRO A 134 -23.74 -23.02 11.13
CA PRO A 134 -22.35 -22.60 11.09
C PRO A 134 -21.89 -22.15 9.70
N SER A 135 -22.31 -22.82 8.63
CA SER A 135 -21.90 -22.50 7.26
C SER A 135 -22.45 -21.15 6.79
N THR A 136 -23.65 -20.77 7.19
CA THR A 136 -24.25 -19.47 6.84
C THR A 136 -23.59 -18.34 7.61
N ILE A 137 -23.36 -18.51 8.92
CA ILE A 137 -22.68 -17.53 9.76
C ILE A 137 -21.25 -17.29 9.24
N ASP A 138 -20.49 -18.35 8.94
CA ASP A 138 -19.14 -18.26 8.40
C ASP A 138 -19.12 -17.47 7.08
N SER A 139 -20.08 -17.70 6.20
CA SER A 139 -20.20 -16.99 4.93
C SER A 139 -20.45 -15.49 5.13
N ILE A 140 -21.32 -15.09 6.07
CA ILE A 140 -21.63 -13.69 6.38
C ILE A 140 -20.41 -12.99 6.99
N VAL A 141 -19.75 -13.64 7.96
CA VAL A 141 -18.54 -13.09 8.60
C VAL A 141 -17.43 -12.94 7.59
N THR A 142 -17.23 -13.91 6.70
CA THR A 142 -16.23 -13.88 5.65
C THR A 142 -16.46 -12.70 4.70
N LEU A 143 -17.70 -12.50 4.24
CA LEU A 143 -18.05 -11.38 3.36
C LEU A 143 -17.86 -10.03 4.04
N LYS A 144 -18.26 -9.91 5.31
CA LYS A 144 -18.03 -8.71 6.12
C LYS A 144 -16.55 -8.39 6.25
N ASN A 145 -15.74 -9.39 6.61
CA ASN A 145 -14.30 -9.24 6.75
C ASN A 145 -13.63 -8.86 5.43
N TYR A 146 -14.08 -9.43 4.31
CA TYR A 146 -13.62 -9.04 2.97
C TYR A 146 -13.85 -7.56 2.68
N LYS A 147 -15.09 -7.08 2.90
CA LYS A 147 -15.44 -5.67 2.68
C LYS A 147 -14.62 -4.74 3.57
N LEU A 148 -14.48 -5.08 4.85
CA LEU A 148 -13.68 -4.30 5.80
C LEU A 148 -12.20 -4.27 5.42
N LEU A 149 -11.61 -5.42 5.06
CA LEU A 149 -10.21 -5.50 4.63
C LEU A 149 -9.99 -4.71 3.35
N LYS A 150 -10.85 -4.88 2.35
CA LYS A 150 -10.77 -4.13 1.09
C LYS A 150 -10.81 -2.62 1.34
N HIS A 151 -11.77 -2.17 2.14
CA HIS A 151 -11.91 -0.74 2.48
C HIS A 151 -10.69 -0.22 3.23
N ASP A 152 -10.18 -0.98 4.20
CA ASP A 152 -9.00 -0.61 4.98
C ASP A 152 -7.74 -0.49 4.09
N LEU A 153 -7.52 -1.45 3.20
CA LEU A 153 -6.41 -1.38 2.24
C LEU A 153 -6.58 -0.20 1.27
N GLN A 154 -7.81 0.08 0.80
CA GLN A 154 -8.10 1.22 -0.06
C GLN A 154 -7.83 2.56 0.63
N SER A 155 -8.14 2.67 1.92
CA SER A 155 -7.89 3.90 2.68
C SER A 155 -6.40 4.19 2.89
N LYS A 156 -5.58 3.15 2.92
CA LYS A 156 -4.12 3.23 3.13
C LYS A 156 -3.32 3.36 1.83
N LEU A 157 -3.94 3.09 0.69
CA LEU A 157 -3.27 3.14 -0.60
C LEU A 157 -2.94 4.59 -1.00
N VAL A 158 -1.82 4.75 -1.70
CA VAL A 158 -1.50 6.00 -2.40
C VAL A 158 -2.60 6.31 -3.41
N LYS A 159 -3.16 7.52 -3.35
CA LYS A 159 -4.19 8.02 -4.25
C LYS A 159 -3.91 9.48 -4.60
N LYS A 160 -4.68 10.01 -5.54
CA LYS A 160 -4.59 11.43 -5.88
C LYS A 160 -4.93 12.26 -4.64
N GLU A 161 -3.95 12.97 -4.13
CA GLU A 161 -4.06 13.80 -2.94
C GLU A 161 -3.05 14.94 -3.02
N VAL A 162 -3.32 16.03 -2.31
CA VAL A 162 -2.40 17.17 -2.20
C VAL A 162 -1.62 17.03 -0.90
N VAL A 163 -0.31 17.13 -1.01
CA VAL A 163 0.59 17.24 0.13
C VAL A 163 0.71 18.74 0.45
N ALA A 164 0.05 19.16 1.51
CA ALA A 164 0.00 20.55 1.91
C ALA A 164 1.39 21.07 2.39
N PRO A 165 1.60 22.38 2.41
CA PRO A 165 2.78 22.98 3.01
C PRO A 165 2.96 22.53 4.45
N TYR A 166 4.20 22.30 4.87
CA TYR A 166 4.58 21.94 6.25
C TYR A 166 3.81 20.74 6.80
N SER A 167 3.52 19.75 5.95
CA SER A 167 2.72 18.59 6.31
C SER A 167 3.46 17.27 6.07
N ILE A 168 2.94 16.22 6.71
CA ILE A 168 3.42 14.85 6.52
C ILE A 168 2.32 14.04 5.86
N TYR A 169 2.65 13.45 4.73
CA TYR A 169 1.81 12.51 4.01
C TYR A 169 2.35 11.09 4.20
N ASN A 170 1.46 10.15 4.54
CA ASN A 170 1.85 8.79 4.85
C ASN A 170 0.87 7.79 4.22
N ARG A 171 1.34 6.94 3.30
CA ARG A 171 0.54 5.96 2.57
C ARG A 171 1.36 4.69 2.28
N VAL A 172 0.65 3.64 1.85
CA VAL A 172 1.25 2.35 1.51
C VAL A 172 0.96 2.03 0.05
N VAL A 173 1.96 1.50 -0.64
CA VAL A 173 1.82 0.86 -1.95
C VAL A 173 1.90 -0.65 -1.74
N PHE A 174 1.03 -1.40 -2.38
CA PHE A 174 1.04 -2.86 -2.32
C PHE A 174 1.61 -3.41 -3.62
N VAL A 175 2.82 -3.92 -3.58
CA VAL A 175 3.55 -4.40 -4.76
C VAL A 175 3.51 -5.93 -4.81
N PRO A 176 3.22 -6.57 -5.95
CA PRO A 176 3.43 -8.01 -6.06
C PRO A 176 4.90 -8.35 -5.76
N VAL A 177 5.15 -9.35 -4.90
CA VAL A 177 6.54 -9.70 -4.51
C VAL A 177 7.41 -10.06 -5.73
N SER A 178 6.81 -10.66 -6.76
CA SER A 178 7.51 -10.98 -8.02
C SER A 178 7.95 -9.76 -8.82
N GLU A 179 7.36 -8.60 -8.56
CA GLU A 179 7.60 -7.35 -9.27
C GLU A 179 8.23 -6.27 -8.37
N PHE A 180 8.50 -6.63 -7.11
CA PHE A 180 9.12 -5.71 -6.16
C PHE A 180 10.58 -5.44 -6.56
N LYS A 181 10.87 -4.14 -6.70
CA LYS A 181 12.22 -3.63 -6.94
C LYS A 181 12.67 -2.83 -5.74
N GLY A 182 13.93 -3.00 -5.37
CA GLY A 182 14.54 -2.22 -4.26
C GLY A 182 14.88 -0.77 -4.64
N SER A 183 14.57 -0.35 -5.87
CA SER A 183 14.85 0.98 -6.38
C SER A 183 13.69 1.42 -7.25
N PHE A 184 13.20 2.67 -7.04
CA PHE A 184 12.07 3.25 -7.75
C PHE A 184 12.03 4.77 -7.58
N ASP A 185 11.27 5.42 -8.44
CA ASP A 185 11.09 6.86 -8.41
C ASP A 185 9.75 7.27 -7.77
N VAL A 186 9.78 8.38 -7.05
CA VAL A 186 8.60 9.07 -6.56
C VAL A 186 8.53 10.44 -7.22
N THR A 187 7.51 10.64 -8.06
CA THR A 187 7.28 11.90 -8.78
C THR A 187 6.18 12.70 -8.10
N LEU A 188 6.50 13.92 -7.70
CA LEU A 188 5.58 14.91 -7.15
C LEU A 188 5.47 16.08 -8.11
N ILE A 189 4.28 16.60 -8.31
CA ILE A 189 4.07 17.80 -9.14
C ILE A 189 3.80 18.98 -8.22
N GLU A 190 4.68 19.97 -8.25
CA GLU A 190 4.47 21.24 -7.56
C GLU A 190 3.30 22.00 -8.19
N LEU A 191 2.27 22.30 -7.41
CA LEU A 191 1.02 22.84 -7.97
C LEU A 191 1.15 24.30 -8.49
N ASN A 192 2.04 25.08 -7.91
CA ASN A 192 2.21 26.47 -8.31
C ASN A 192 2.96 26.62 -9.63
N SER A 193 3.99 25.81 -9.84
CA SER A 193 4.87 25.89 -11.02
C SER A 193 4.57 24.82 -12.07
N LEU A 194 3.74 23.81 -11.72
CA LEU A 194 3.49 22.60 -12.49
C LEU A 194 4.77 21.81 -12.80
N THR A 195 5.82 22.02 -12.01
CA THR A 195 7.12 21.39 -12.21
C THR A 195 7.16 20.02 -11.53
N PRO A 196 7.52 18.95 -12.24
CA PRO A 196 7.71 17.65 -11.61
C PRO A 196 9.00 17.63 -10.79
N LYS A 197 8.91 17.12 -9.56
CA LYS A 197 10.07 16.79 -8.71
C LYS A 197 10.14 15.29 -8.60
N VAL A 198 11.22 14.71 -9.09
CA VAL A 198 11.49 13.28 -9.03
C VAL A 198 12.50 13.01 -7.93
N VAL A 199 12.15 12.09 -7.05
CA VAL A 199 13.03 11.63 -5.96
C VAL A 199 13.29 10.16 -6.15
N HIS A 200 14.56 9.80 -6.30
CA HIS A 200 14.98 8.42 -6.50
C HIS A 200 15.24 7.74 -5.16
N ILE A 201 14.63 6.58 -4.95
CA ILE A 201 14.80 5.72 -3.77
C ILE A 201 15.64 4.53 -4.18
N GLU A 202 16.76 4.28 -3.51
CA GLU A 202 17.65 3.17 -3.77
C GLU A 202 17.87 2.28 -2.54
N GLY A 203 18.14 1.00 -2.77
CA GLY A 203 18.56 0.06 -1.73
C GLY A 203 17.48 -0.27 -0.71
N LEU A 204 16.20 -0.19 -1.12
CA LEU A 204 15.09 -0.59 -0.29
C LEU A 204 15.02 -2.12 -0.19
N GLU A 205 15.28 -2.64 0.98
CA GLU A 205 15.17 -4.06 1.32
C GLU A 205 14.06 -4.29 2.36
N MET A 206 13.58 -5.52 2.45
CA MET A 206 12.56 -5.89 3.44
C MET A 206 13.05 -5.57 4.86
N GLY A 207 12.26 -4.82 5.61
CA GLY A 207 12.58 -4.40 6.97
C GLY A 207 13.51 -3.18 7.07
N LYS A 208 14.11 -2.75 5.96
CA LYS A 208 14.98 -1.58 5.91
C LYS A 208 14.19 -0.31 5.63
N THR A 209 14.61 0.79 6.24
CA THR A 209 14.10 2.13 5.95
C THR A 209 15.15 2.88 5.14
N VAL A 210 14.73 3.50 4.05
CA VAL A 210 15.58 4.35 3.22
C VAL A 210 15.05 5.77 3.24
N GLU A 211 15.94 6.73 3.40
CA GLU A 211 15.64 8.15 3.46
C GLU A 211 16.36 8.86 2.33
N THR A 212 15.65 9.71 1.62
CA THR A 212 16.22 10.53 0.57
C THR A 212 15.70 11.95 0.72
N SER A 213 16.61 12.93 0.71
CA SER A 213 16.26 14.34 0.66
C SER A 213 16.45 14.86 -0.77
N SER A 214 15.51 15.64 -1.26
CA SER A 214 15.62 16.26 -2.56
C SER A 214 16.27 17.63 -2.42
N ASP A 215 17.58 17.70 -2.45
CA ASP A 215 18.29 18.89 -2.91
C ASP A 215 18.32 18.93 -4.44
N VAL A 216 17.19 18.62 -5.07
CA VAL A 216 17.12 18.59 -6.53
C VAL A 216 17.09 20.00 -7.06
N LYS A 217 18.26 20.48 -7.48
CA LYS A 217 18.39 21.60 -8.40
C LYS A 217 17.42 21.35 -9.57
N PRO A 218 16.50 22.28 -9.90
CA PRO A 218 15.60 22.07 -11.01
C PRO A 218 16.45 21.85 -12.27
N THR A 219 16.28 20.69 -12.90
CA THR A 219 16.82 20.43 -14.23
C THR A 219 15.98 21.26 -15.17
N VAL A 220 16.41 22.49 -15.43
CA VAL A 220 15.87 23.30 -16.51
C VAL A 220 16.09 22.49 -17.79
N PRO A 221 15.06 22.20 -18.58
CA PRO A 221 15.26 21.63 -19.91
C PRO A 221 16.19 22.60 -20.64
N THR A 222 17.31 22.10 -21.10
CA THR A 222 18.22 22.87 -21.96
C THR A 222 17.41 23.22 -23.20
N GLU A 223 16.97 24.46 -23.27
CA GLU A 223 16.36 25.03 -24.44
C GLU A 223 17.38 24.89 -25.56
N THR A 224 17.04 24.02 -26.52
CA THR A 224 17.83 23.81 -27.72
C THR A 224 17.98 25.15 -28.39
N ALA A 225 19.20 25.68 -28.38
CA ALA A 225 19.53 26.90 -29.06
C ALA A 225 19.06 26.76 -30.51
N LEU A 226 18.06 27.55 -30.87
CA LEU A 226 17.70 27.78 -32.25
C LEU A 226 18.92 28.51 -32.85
N GLU A 227 19.64 27.82 -33.74
CA GLU A 227 20.63 28.44 -34.63
C GLU A 227 19.93 29.61 -35.36
N GLU A 228 20.31 30.84 -35.01
CA GLU A 228 20.01 31.99 -35.83
C GLU A 228 20.78 31.84 -37.14
N ASP A 229 20.03 31.45 -38.16
CA ASP A 229 20.50 31.43 -39.56
C ASP A 229 20.69 32.92 -39.95
N SER A 230 21.98 33.36 -40.01
CA SER A 230 22.38 34.66 -40.45
C SER A 230 22.08 34.84 -41.91
N ILE A 231 21.02 35.55 -42.25
CA ILE A 231 20.68 35.98 -43.59
C ILE A 231 21.72 37.07 -44.00
N GLU A 232 22.67 36.64 -44.80
CA GLU A 232 23.63 37.49 -45.50
C GLU A 232 22.92 38.28 -46.60
N THR A 233 22.58 39.53 -46.30
CA THR A 233 22.06 40.48 -47.29
C THR A 233 23.22 41.00 -48.17
N ASN A 234 23.37 40.35 -49.30
CA ASN A 234 24.20 40.87 -50.38
C ASN A 234 23.56 42.12 -51.02
N ASN A 235 24.10 43.27 -50.66
CA ASN A 235 23.80 44.54 -51.33
C ASN A 235 24.73 44.70 -52.52
N THR A 236 24.24 44.35 -53.74
CA THR A 236 24.92 44.69 -54.98
C THR A 236 24.40 46.03 -55.44
N ASN A 237 25.27 47.04 -55.31
CA ASN A 237 25.14 48.35 -55.93
C ASN A 237 25.65 48.20 -57.38
N GLU A 238 24.77 48.50 -58.36
CA GLU A 238 25.24 48.92 -59.69
C GLU A 238 24.30 49.99 -60.27
N GLY A 239 24.93 51.12 -60.67
CA GLY A 239 24.68 51.95 -61.80
C GLY A 239 23.81 53.14 -61.69
#